data_641c52df4d392707bbee7ffe3d13eaaf
#
_entry.id   641c52df4d392707bbee7ffe3d13eaaf
#
_cell.length_a   1.000
_cell.length_b   1.000
_cell.length_c   1.000
_cell.angle_alpha   90.00
_cell.angle_beta   90.00
_cell.angle_gamma   90.00
#
_symmetry.space_group_name_H-M   'P 1'
#
loop_
_entity.id
_entity.type
_entity.pdbx_description
1 polymer ?
#
loop_
_entity_poly.entity_id
_entity_poly.type
_entity_poly.pdbx_seq_one_letter_code
_entity_poly.pdbx_strand_id
1 'polypeptide(L)'
;MGYERFETEAMPRWRERLGQYWKLVRGDRPIGVLLLLWPTWWALWLAADGVPPAWTLFVFTAGVWLTRSAGCVINDYADRWLDPQVERTRGRPLATGAVSGREGLAVFAVLMLVAFGLVLTLNRLTVWLSFAGLFLAASYPYLKRYTYLPQVYLGLAFGWGIPMAFAAVQGEVPPVAWVLYGANILWATAYDTWYAMVDREDDIRAGSKSTAILFGDLDLVIQAVLYALMLVALYLVGRQAGLGLYYHLLALGVAALLIAWEFVLARHRGREACFRAFLHNNWVGAVVFAGLVLDLSGLAVWPF
;
A
#
# COMPACT_ATOMS: atom_id res chain seq x y z
N MET A 1 -56.51 -4.42 -10.46
CA MET A 1 -55.12 -4.92 -10.46
C MET A 1 -54.34 -4.05 -9.51
N GLY A 2 -54.12 -4.56 -8.28
CA GLY A 2 -53.41 -3.85 -7.25
C GLY A 2 -51.90 -3.98 -7.48
N TYR A 3 -51.21 -2.85 -7.60
CA TYR A 3 -49.76 -2.81 -7.49
C TYR A 3 -49.41 -2.92 -6.00
N GLU A 4 -48.97 -4.11 -5.55
CA GLU A 4 -48.28 -4.25 -4.26
C GLU A 4 -47.02 -3.40 -4.32
N ARG A 5 -46.99 -2.32 -3.52
CA ARG A 5 -45.76 -1.61 -3.21
C ARG A 5 -44.94 -2.55 -2.35
N PHE A 6 -43.85 -3.06 -2.91
CA PHE A 6 -42.79 -3.63 -2.08
C PHE A 6 -42.26 -2.50 -1.19
N GLU A 7 -42.72 -2.45 0.05
CA GLU A 7 -42.11 -1.66 1.10
C GLU A 7 -40.70 -2.22 1.25
N THR A 8 -39.70 -1.49 0.78
CA THR A 8 -38.31 -1.76 1.11
C THR A 8 -38.20 -1.58 2.62
N GLU A 9 -38.13 -2.69 3.37
CA GLU A 9 -37.86 -2.68 4.82
C GLU A 9 -36.64 -1.78 5.06
N ALA A 10 -36.85 -0.70 5.81
CA ALA A 10 -35.77 0.21 6.18
C ALA A 10 -34.70 -0.59 6.94
N MET A 11 -33.47 -0.58 6.43
CA MET A 11 -32.37 -1.33 7.07
C MET A 11 -32.25 -0.90 8.54
N PRO A 12 -32.07 -1.86 9.48
CA PRO A 12 -31.88 -1.55 10.88
C PRO A 12 -30.72 -0.56 11.09
N ARG A 13 -30.89 0.47 11.91
CA ARG A 13 -29.90 1.53 12.18
C ARG A 13 -28.49 1.01 12.50
N TRP A 14 -28.36 -0.15 13.16
CA TRP A 14 -27.08 -0.76 13.46
C TRP A 14 -26.35 -1.27 12.19
N ARG A 15 -27.08 -1.78 11.18
CA ARG A 15 -26.50 -2.22 9.90
C ARG A 15 -25.98 -1.02 9.10
N GLU A 16 -26.71 0.09 9.11
CA GLU A 16 -26.23 1.34 8.48
C GLU A 16 -24.93 1.82 9.15
N ARG A 17 -24.87 1.81 10.48
CA ARG A 17 -23.64 2.18 11.20
C ARG A 17 -22.48 1.25 10.93
N LEU A 18 -22.69 -0.06 10.91
CA LEU A 18 -21.65 -1.01 10.52
C LEU A 18 -21.16 -0.75 9.09
N GLY A 19 -22.06 -0.41 8.16
CA GLY A 19 -21.69 0.00 6.81
C GLY A 19 -20.81 1.25 6.77
N GLN A 20 -21.06 2.23 7.66
CA GLN A 20 -20.19 3.42 7.76
C GLN A 20 -18.82 3.09 8.32
N TYR A 21 -18.71 2.23 9.35
CA TYR A 21 -17.41 1.77 9.84
C TYR A 21 -16.65 0.94 8.80
N TRP A 22 -17.35 0.07 8.04
CA TRP A 22 -16.74 -0.68 6.94
C TRP A 22 -16.15 0.23 5.85
N LYS A 23 -16.87 1.30 5.49
CA LYS A 23 -16.37 2.34 4.57
C LYS A 23 -15.21 3.13 5.17
N LEU A 24 -15.27 3.44 6.47
CA LEU A 24 -14.22 4.18 7.17
C LEU A 24 -12.88 3.44 7.14
N VAL A 25 -12.89 2.11 7.36
CA VAL A 25 -11.69 1.26 7.31
C VAL A 25 -11.33 0.80 5.89
N ARG A 26 -12.06 1.28 4.86
CA ARG A 26 -11.86 0.90 3.44
C ARG A 26 -12.01 -0.61 3.18
N GLY A 27 -12.87 -1.29 3.92
CA GLY A 27 -13.16 -2.69 3.68
C GLY A 27 -13.80 -2.97 2.31
N ASP A 28 -14.44 -1.97 1.72
CA ASP A 28 -14.99 -1.95 0.37
C ASP A 28 -13.95 -1.75 -0.75
N ARG A 29 -12.68 -1.42 -0.40
CA ARG A 29 -11.62 -1.08 -1.36
C ARG A 29 -10.29 -1.73 -0.98
N PRO A 30 -10.13 -3.03 -1.20
CA PRO A 30 -8.98 -3.81 -0.70
C PRO A 30 -7.65 -3.48 -1.39
N ILE A 31 -7.65 -2.72 -2.50
CA ILE A 31 -6.45 -2.42 -3.29
C ILE A 31 -5.29 -1.88 -2.44
N GLY A 32 -5.58 -0.96 -1.51
CA GLY A 32 -4.55 -0.40 -0.66
C GLY A 32 -3.94 -1.42 0.32
N VAL A 33 -4.70 -2.46 0.71
CA VAL A 33 -4.15 -3.58 1.49
C VAL A 33 -3.22 -4.42 0.63
N LEU A 34 -3.61 -4.73 -0.60
CA LEU A 34 -2.81 -5.56 -1.51
C LEU A 34 -1.47 -4.90 -1.86
N LEU A 35 -1.46 -3.58 -2.10
CA LEU A 35 -0.23 -2.83 -2.37
C LEU A 35 0.76 -2.82 -1.20
N LEU A 36 0.29 -2.97 0.05
CA LEU A 36 1.15 -3.18 1.22
C LEU A 36 1.51 -4.63 1.45
N LEU A 37 0.60 -5.53 1.10
CA LEU A 37 0.75 -6.95 1.37
C LEU A 37 1.84 -7.58 0.50
N TRP A 38 1.91 -7.23 -0.80
CA TRP A 38 2.90 -7.76 -1.70
C TRP A 38 4.34 -7.57 -1.20
N PRO A 39 4.82 -6.35 -0.93
CA PRO A 39 6.20 -6.17 -0.47
C PRO A 39 6.46 -6.77 0.91
N THR A 40 5.43 -6.85 1.77
CA THR A 40 5.52 -7.56 3.04
C THR A 40 5.70 -9.06 2.83
N TRP A 41 4.97 -9.68 1.92
CA TRP A 41 5.12 -11.10 1.58
C TRP A 41 6.43 -11.36 0.82
N TRP A 42 6.88 -10.46 -0.07
CA TRP A 42 8.22 -10.59 -0.66
C TRP A 42 9.29 -10.71 0.42
N ALA A 43 9.24 -9.83 1.42
CA ALA A 43 10.20 -9.81 2.51
C ALA A 43 10.10 -11.07 3.39
N LEU A 44 8.90 -11.53 3.70
CA LEU A 44 8.70 -12.74 4.53
C LEU A 44 9.25 -13.99 3.84
N TRP A 45 8.97 -14.17 2.53
CA TRP A 45 9.48 -15.32 1.78
C TRP A 45 10.99 -15.26 1.60
N LEU A 46 11.55 -14.09 1.30
CA LEU A 46 13.00 -13.91 1.21
C LEU A 46 13.69 -14.16 2.57
N ALA A 47 13.12 -13.64 3.65
CA ALA A 47 13.67 -13.81 4.98
C ALA A 47 13.64 -15.26 5.45
N ALA A 48 12.64 -16.04 5.03
CA ALA A 48 12.47 -17.44 5.38
C ALA A 48 13.17 -18.41 4.42
N ASP A 49 13.71 -17.91 3.30
CA ASP A 49 14.23 -18.71 2.19
C ASP A 49 13.20 -19.78 1.76
N GLY A 50 11.95 -19.36 1.63
CA GLY A 50 10.79 -20.21 1.34
C GLY A 50 9.54 -19.79 2.09
N VAL A 51 8.73 -20.77 2.51
CA VAL A 51 7.48 -20.50 3.24
C VAL A 51 7.77 -20.02 4.66
N PRO A 52 7.36 -18.80 5.04
CA PRO A 52 7.60 -18.27 6.37
C PRO A 52 6.81 -19.05 7.46
N PRO A 53 7.23 -18.98 8.74
CA PRO A 53 6.46 -19.56 9.84
C PRO A 53 5.01 -19.07 9.84
N ALA A 54 4.05 -19.99 9.97
CA ALA A 54 2.62 -19.68 9.79
C ALA A 54 2.13 -18.55 10.75
N TRP A 55 2.62 -18.53 11.98
CA TRP A 55 2.29 -17.48 12.93
C TRP A 55 2.81 -16.10 12.48
N THR A 56 4.06 -16.03 12.03
CA THR A 56 4.68 -14.80 11.51
C THR A 56 3.90 -14.30 10.28
N LEU A 57 3.58 -15.20 9.34
CA LEU A 57 2.76 -14.88 8.18
C LEU A 57 1.40 -14.32 8.58
N PHE A 58 0.72 -14.95 9.55
CA PHE A 58 -0.57 -14.46 10.07
C PHE A 58 -0.44 -13.05 10.68
N VAL A 59 0.56 -12.85 11.57
CA VAL A 59 0.76 -11.57 12.24
C VAL A 59 1.01 -10.44 11.24
N PHE A 60 1.84 -10.65 10.24
CA PHE A 60 2.12 -9.64 9.22
C PHE A 60 0.93 -9.40 8.30
N THR A 61 0.23 -10.45 7.86
CA THR A 61 -0.97 -10.30 7.02
C THR A 61 -2.08 -9.57 7.74
N ALA A 62 -2.40 -9.97 8.98
CA ALA A 62 -3.37 -9.28 9.82
C ALA A 62 -2.91 -7.86 10.17
N GLY A 63 -1.60 -7.69 10.47
CA GLY A 63 -0.98 -6.40 10.75
C GLY A 63 -1.13 -5.41 9.59
N VAL A 64 -0.92 -5.84 8.34
CA VAL A 64 -1.14 -5.01 7.14
C VAL A 64 -2.60 -4.55 7.06
N TRP A 65 -3.57 -5.44 7.25
CA TRP A 65 -4.99 -5.08 7.27
C TRP A 65 -5.32 -4.04 8.34
N LEU A 66 -4.87 -4.29 9.56
CA LEU A 66 -5.13 -3.43 10.72
C LEU A 66 -4.48 -2.05 10.56
N THR A 67 -3.20 -2.01 10.22
CA THR A 67 -2.45 -0.75 10.10
C THR A 67 -2.88 0.05 8.87
N ARG A 68 -3.21 -0.61 7.74
CA ARG A 68 -3.77 0.07 6.56
C ARG A 68 -5.13 0.67 6.88
N SER A 69 -6.00 -0.07 7.58
CA SER A 69 -7.30 0.44 8.01
C SER A 69 -7.15 1.62 8.98
N ALA A 70 -6.28 1.51 9.97
CA ALA A 70 -5.97 2.59 10.90
C ALA A 70 -5.42 3.83 10.17
N GLY A 71 -4.50 3.62 9.20
CA GLY A 71 -3.97 4.68 8.35
C GLY A 71 -5.05 5.42 7.56
N CYS A 72 -6.07 4.72 7.06
CA CYS A 72 -7.22 5.37 6.41
C CYS A 72 -8.01 6.23 7.38
N VAL A 73 -8.30 5.70 8.58
CA VAL A 73 -9.07 6.41 9.59
C VAL A 73 -8.36 7.69 10.04
N ILE A 74 -7.06 7.61 10.33
CA ILE A 74 -6.30 8.79 10.78
C ILE A 74 -6.11 9.82 9.67
N ASN A 75 -5.96 9.36 8.42
CA ASN A 75 -5.91 10.25 7.26
C ASN A 75 -7.25 10.98 7.06
N ASP A 76 -8.38 10.26 7.09
CA ASP A 76 -9.71 10.86 6.98
C ASP A 76 -9.99 11.82 8.16
N TYR A 77 -9.48 11.50 9.36
CA TYR A 77 -9.58 12.39 10.52
C TYR A 77 -8.75 13.67 10.33
N ALA A 78 -7.52 13.56 9.84
CA ALA A 78 -6.67 14.71 9.58
C ALA A 78 -7.24 15.62 8.47
N ASP A 79 -7.86 15.01 7.46
CA ASP A 79 -8.39 15.70 6.28
C ASP A 79 -9.89 16.05 6.38
N ARG A 80 -10.56 15.78 7.50
CA ARG A 80 -12.02 15.95 7.64
C ARG A 80 -12.55 17.36 7.26
N TRP A 81 -11.67 18.36 7.26
CA TRP A 81 -11.99 19.74 6.86
C TRP A 81 -11.80 19.96 5.36
N LEU A 82 -10.89 19.22 4.74
CA LEU A 82 -10.56 19.30 3.32
C LEU A 82 -11.43 18.38 2.47
N ASP A 83 -11.72 17.18 2.95
CA ASP A 83 -12.45 16.12 2.25
C ASP A 83 -13.81 16.57 1.67
N PRO A 84 -14.61 17.42 2.33
CA PRO A 84 -15.87 17.93 1.75
C PRO A 84 -15.67 18.78 0.48
N GLN A 85 -14.47 19.35 0.28
CA GLN A 85 -14.15 20.23 -0.85
C GLN A 85 -13.65 19.46 -2.08
N VAL A 86 -13.31 18.17 -1.92
CA VAL A 86 -12.79 17.30 -2.98
C VAL A 86 -13.88 16.33 -3.42
N GLU A 87 -14.22 16.30 -4.70
CA GLU A 87 -15.33 15.50 -5.24
C GLU A 87 -15.24 14.01 -4.83
N ARG A 88 -14.05 13.42 -4.93
CA ARG A 88 -13.80 12.00 -4.63
C ARG A 88 -13.96 11.66 -3.14
N THR A 89 -13.72 12.61 -2.24
CA THR A 89 -13.64 12.37 -0.77
C THR A 89 -14.81 12.93 0.02
N ARG A 90 -15.64 13.79 -0.58
CA ARG A 90 -16.80 14.43 0.08
C ARG A 90 -17.80 13.43 0.70
N GLY A 91 -17.88 12.19 0.18
CA GLY A 91 -18.74 11.12 0.69
C GLY A 91 -18.13 10.27 1.81
N ARG A 92 -16.93 10.61 2.33
CA ARG A 92 -16.28 9.87 3.42
C ARG A 92 -17.07 10.01 4.73
N PRO A 93 -17.13 8.94 5.56
CA PRO A 93 -17.93 8.96 6.81
C PRO A 93 -17.59 10.09 7.78
N LEU A 94 -16.31 10.47 7.90
CA LEU A 94 -15.88 11.58 8.76
C LEU A 94 -16.15 12.95 8.11
N ALA A 95 -16.10 13.05 6.79
CA ALA A 95 -16.42 14.29 6.05
C ALA A 95 -17.92 14.62 6.08
N THR A 96 -18.77 13.58 6.00
CA THR A 96 -20.24 13.73 6.04
C THR A 96 -20.80 13.83 7.45
N GLY A 97 -19.98 13.57 8.49
CA GLY A 97 -20.44 13.48 9.88
C GLY A 97 -21.20 12.18 10.24
N ALA A 98 -21.29 11.20 9.32
CA ALA A 98 -21.90 9.89 9.58
C ALA A 98 -21.17 9.11 10.69
N VAL A 99 -19.87 9.37 10.86
CA VAL A 99 -19.03 8.94 11.98
C VAL A 99 -18.40 10.19 12.61
N SER A 100 -18.49 10.31 13.92
CA SER A 100 -17.89 11.43 14.63
C SER A 100 -16.37 11.30 14.71
N GLY A 101 -15.65 12.43 14.89
CA GLY A 101 -14.19 12.42 15.04
C GLY A 101 -13.72 11.59 16.24
N ARG A 102 -14.50 11.59 17.34
CA ARG A 102 -14.19 10.75 18.54
C ARG A 102 -14.29 9.27 18.24
N GLU A 103 -15.34 8.85 17.53
CA GLU A 103 -15.50 7.47 17.07
C GLU A 103 -14.38 7.05 16.12
N GLY A 104 -14.01 7.92 15.17
CA GLY A 104 -12.87 7.67 14.28
C GLY A 104 -11.58 7.43 15.06
N LEU A 105 -11.26 8.29 16.03
CA LEU A 105 -10.09 8.10 16.90
C LEU A 105 -10.17 6.82 17.75
N ALA A 106 -11.35 6.45 18.23
CA ALA A 106 -11.53 5.19 18.95
C ALA A 106 -11.30 3.97 18.06
N VAL A 107 -11.82 3.97 16.82
CA VAL A 107 -11.55 2.92 15.82
C VAL A 107 -10.06 2.84 15.52
N PHE A 108 -9.40 3.97 15.26
CA PHE A 108 -7.95 4.03 15.08
C PHE A 108 -7.19 3.40 16.25
N ALA A 109 -7.51 3.80 17.49
CA ALA A 109 -6.84 3.30 18.67
C ALA A 109 -7.02 1.78 18.85
N VAL A 110 -8.23 1.26 18.64
CA VAL A 110 -8.50 -0.18 18.73
C VAL A 110 -7.71 -0.95 17.68
N LEU A 111 -7.71 -0.52 16.42
CA LEU A 111 -6.95 -1.18 15.35
C LEU A 111 -5.44 -1.20 15.64
N MET A 112 -4.90 -0.07 16.14
CA MET A 112 -3.47 0.01 16.48
C MET A 112 -3.10 -0.81 17.72
N LEU A 113 -3.97 -0.87 18.74
CA LEU A 113 -3.76 -1.71 19.92
C LEU A 113 -3.77 -3.19 19.56
N VAL A 114 -4.71 -3.63 18.71
CA VAL A 114 -4.76 -5.02 18.23
C VAL A 114 -3.51 -5.34 17.40
N ALA A 115 -3.11 -4.46 16.48
CA ALA A 115 -1.88 -4.64 15.68
C ALA A 115 -0.64 -4.71 16.58
N PHE A 116 -0.54 -3.85 17.60
CA PHE A 116 0.57 -3.86 18.54
C PHE A 116 0.56 -5.14 19.40
N GLY A 117 -0.62 -5.60 19.87
CA GLY A 117 -0.76 -6.88 20.55
C GLY A 117 -0.23 -8.06 19.75
N LEU A 118 -0.48 -8.08 18.42
CA LEU A 118 0.09 -9.09 17.52
C LEU A 118 1.62 -8.96 17.44
N VAL A 119 2.15 -7.75 17.30
CA VAL A 119 3.60 -7.50 17.22
C VAL A 119 4.32 -7.93 18.50
N LEU A 120 3.70 -7.78 19.68
CA LEU A 120 4.27 -8.21 20.97
C LEU A 120 4.50 -9.72 21.06
N THR A 121 3.89 -10.52 20.18
CA THR A 121 4.12 -11.98 20.09
C THR A 121 5.37 -12.34 19.28
N LEU A 122 6.03 -11.36 18.66
CA LEU A 122 7.26 -11.52 17.88
C LEU A 122 8.50 -11.20 18.72
N ASN A 123 9.69 -11.25 18.08
CA ASN A 123 10.93 -10.96 18.78
C ASN A 123 11.10 -9.45 19.11
N ARG A 124 12.03 -9.18 20.05
CA ARG A 124 12.29 -7.82 20.56
C ARG A 124 12.67 -6.81 19.47
N LEU A 125 13.45 -7.22 18.47
CA LEU A 125 13.86 -6.32 17.39
C LEU A 125 12.67 -5.87 16.57
N THR A 126 11.77 -6.79 16.22
CA THR A 126 10.51 -6.47 15.50
C THR A 126 9.63 -5.52 16.30
N VAL A 127 9.53 -5.72 17.63
CA VAL A 127 8.80 -4.81 18.51
C VAL A 127 9.41 -3.41 18.49
N TRP A 128 10.74 -3.27 18.57
CA TRP A 128 11.37 -1.96 18.50
C TRP A 128 11.18 -1.29 17.13
N LEU A 129 11.29 -2.04 16.04
CA LEU A 129 11.04 -1.52 14.69
C LEU A 129 9.60 -1.06 14.51
N SER A 130 8.63 -1.66 15.21
CA SER A 130 7.22 -1.27 15.10
C SER A 130 6.95 0.17 15.58
N PHE A 131 7.74 0.70 16.51
CA PHE A 131 7.62 2.10 16.93
C PHE A 131 8.02 3.08 15.82
N ALA A 132 9.05 2.75 15.03
CA ALA A 132 9.41 3.53 13.86
C ALA A 132 8.31 3.47 12.78
N GLY A 133 7.72 2.27 12.56
CA GLY A 133 6.56 2.13 11.68
C GLY A 133 5.35 2.95 12.12
N LEU A 134 5.05 2.97 13.42
CA LEU A 134 4.01 3.81 14.00
C LEU A 134 4.26 5.30 13.75
N PHE A 135 5.49 5.75 13.96
CA PHE A 135 5.88 7.14 13.71
C PHE A 135 5.68 7.53 12.23
N LEU A 136 6.14 6.69 11.31
CA LEU A 136 5.96 6.91 9.87
C LEU A 136 4.48 6.96 9.48
N ALA A 137 3.67 6.01 9.96
CA ALA A 137 2.24 5.96 9.66
C ALA A 137 1.45 7.14 10.25
N ALA A 138 1.79 7.58 11.47
CA ALA A 138 1.11 8.68 12.15
C ALA A 138 1.46 10.05 11.55
N SER A 139 2.71 10.24 11.07
CA SER A 139 3.18 11.52 10.52
C SER A 139 2.82 11.72 9.05
N TYR A 140 2.65 10.63 8.27
CA TYR A 140 2.34 10.66 6.84
C TYR A 140 1.19 11.64 6.46
N PRO A 141 0.00 11.65 7.11
CA PRO A 141 -1.12 12.48 6.67
C PRO A 141 -0.83 13.99 6.65
N TYR A 142 0.15 14.42 7.43
CA TYR A 142 0.48 15.84 7.56
C TYR A 142 1.44 16.35 6.50
N LEU A 143 2.16 15.45 5.81
CA LEU A 143 3.28 15.83 4.93
C LEU A 143 2.86 16.59 3.68
N LYS A 144 1.69 16.32 3.12
CA LYS A 144 1.17 17.06 1.97
C LYS A 144 0.99 18.56 2.18
N ARG A 145 1.06 19.01 3.44
CA ARG A 145 1.04 20.43 3.81
C ARG A 145 2.43 21.08 3.72
N TYR A 146 3.49 20.29 3.87
CA TYR A 146 4.86 20.76 4.01
C TYR A 146 5.74 20.45 2.80
N THR A 147 5.58 19.30 2.17
CA THR A 147 6.45 18.84 1.08
C THR A 147 5.65 18.39 -0.14
N TYR A 148 6.28 18.50 -1.33
CA TYR A 148 5.77 17.93 -2.59
C TYR A 148 6.08 16.44 -2.75
N LEU A 149 6.72 15.79 -1.77
CA LEU A 149 7.12 14.38 -1.79
C LEU A 149 6.35 13.49 -0.81
N PRO A 150 5.02 13.69 -0.57
CA PRO A 150 4.26 12.83 0.31
C PRO A 150 4.24 11.37 -0.18
N GLN A 151 4.35 11.13 -1.52
CA GLN A 151 4.39 9.80 -2.11
C GLN A 151 5.66 9.02 -1.76
N VAL A 152 6.80 9.70 -1.67
CA VAL A 152 8.05 9.10 -1.18
C VAL A 152 7.90 8.68 0.28
N TYR A 153 7.33 9.55 1.10
CA TYR A 153 7.10 9.23 2.50
C TYR A 153 6.05 8.12 2.69
N LEU A 154 5.04 8.05 1.82
CA LEU A 154 4.14 6.92 1.77
C LEU A 154 4.92 5.63 1.51
N GLY A 155 5.86 5.64 0.57
CA GLY A 155 6.74 4.52 0.29
C GLY A 155 7.57 4.08 1.51
N LEU A 156 8.08 5.04 2.30
CA LEU A 156 8.76 4.77 3.57
C LEU A 156 7.82 4.08 4.56
N ALA A 157 6.62 4.60 4.75
CA ALA A 157 5.65 4.05 5.70
C ALA A 157 5.11 2.68 5.26
N PHE A 158 4.77 2.53 3.97
CA PHE A 158 4.20 1.30 3.41
C PHE A 158 5.22 0.18 3.33
N GLY A 159 6.48 0.51 3.05
CA GLY A 159 7.57 -0.47 2.97
C GLY A 159 8.13 -0.89 4.33
N TRP A 160 7.78 -0.23 5.43
CA TRP A 160 8.40 -0.50 6.74
C TRP A 160 8.14 -1.93 7.26
N GLY A 161 7.13 -2.61 6.72
CA GLY A 161 6.93 -4.04 6.94
C GLY A 161 8.10 -4.91 6.47
N ILE A 162 8.92 -4.45 5.51
CA ILE A 162 10.07 -5.19 4.96
C ILE A 162 11.15 -5.41 6.02
N PRO A 163 11.78 -4.37 6.62
CA PRO A 163 12.76 -4.59 7.67
C PRO A 163 12.19 -5.31 8.89
N MET A 164 10.90 -5.09 9.21
CA MET A 164 10.22 -5.82 10.27
C MET A 164 10.08 -7.32 9.96
N ALA A 165 9.79 -7.71 8.72
CA ALA A 165 9.67 -9.11 8.29
C ALA A 165 11.00 -9.85 8.43
N PHE A 166 12.10 -9.28 7.97
CA PHE A 166 13.43 -9.84 8.17
C PHE A 166 13.80 -9.95 9.66
N ALA A 167 13.56 -8.89 10.43
CA ALA A 167 13.77 -8.92 11.87
C ALA A 167 12.96 -10.04 12.56
N ALA A 168 11.70 -10.24 12.16
CA ALA A 168 10.84 -11.24 12.76
C ALA A 168 11.29 -12.68 12.46
N VAL A 169 11.79 -12.93 11.25
CA VAL A 169 12.17 -14.27 10.80
C VAL A 169 13.63 -14.59 11.16
N GLN A 170 14.56 -13.64 10.91
CA GLN A 170 16.02 -13.87 11.05
C GLN A 170 16.59 -13.32 12.35
N GLY A 171 15.86 -12.43 13.06
CA GLY A 171 16.39 -11.74 14.24
C GLY A 171 17.31 -10.55 13.92
N GLU A 172 17.51 -10.24 12.64
CA GLU A 172 18.33 -9.14 12.14
C GLU A 172 17.73 -8.53 10.87
N VAL A 173 18.29 -7.42 10.40
CA VAL A 173 17.89 -6.74 9.15
C VAL A 173 19.09 -6.71 8.21
N PRO A 174 19.27 -7.71 7.34
CA PRO A 174 20.43 -7.82 6.45
C PRO A 174 20.40 -6.76 5.33
N PRO A 175 21.54 -6.51 4.63
CA PRO A 175 21.59 -5.51 3.55
C PRO A 175 20.54 -5.69 2.45
N VAL A 176 20.20 -6.94 2.09
CA VAL A 176 19.16 -7.23 1.08
C VAL A 176 17.78 -6.66 1.47
N ALA A 177 17.45 -6.62 2.76
CA ALA A 177 16.20 -6.03 3.26
C ALA A 177 16.13 -4.54 2.95
N TRP A 178 17.24 -3.82 3.06
CA TRP A 178 17.29 -2.39 2.76
C TRP A 178 17.23 -2.10 1.27
N VAL A 179 17.82 -2.97 0.42
CA VAL A 179 17.69 -2.85 -1.05
C VAL A 179 16.23 -3.11 -1.46
N LEU A 180 15.57 -4.13 -0.90
CA LEU A 180 14.15 -4.40 -1.13
C LEU A 180 13.26 -3.25 -0.64
N TYR A 181 13.58 -2.68 0.52
CA TYR A 181 12.88 -1.51 1.05
C TYR A 181 13.02 -0.31 0.11
N GLY A 182 14.23 -0.05 -0.41
CA GLY A 182 14.46 0.98 -1.43
C GLY A 182 13.64 0.74 -2.71
N ALA A 183 13.60 -0.51 -3.19
CA ALA A 183 12.78 -0.89 -4.34
C ALA A 183 11.29 -0.58 -4.10
N ASN A 184 10.78 -0.88 -2.90
CA ASN A 184 9.40 -0.57 -2.54
C ASN A 184 9.14 0.94 -2.46
N ILE A 185 10.08 1.75 -1.96
CA ILE A 185 9.92 3.21 -1.92
C ILE A 185 9.79 3.77 -3.34
N LEU A 186 10.63 3.30 -4.28
CA LEU A 186 10.57 3.68 -5.68
C LEU A 186 9.23 3.29 -6.32
N TRP A 187 8.80 2.04 -6.08
CA TRP A 187 7.51 1.53 -6.57
C TRP A 187 6.32 2.31 -6.01
N ALA A 188 6.28 2.51 -4.69
CA ALA A 188 5.21 3.25 -4.03
C ALA A 188 5.13 4.69 -4.53
N THR A 189 6.28 5.35 -4.71
CA THR A 189 6.34 6.70 -5.26
C THR A 189 5.78 6.74 -6.68
N ALA A 190 6.12 5.76 -7.52
CA ALA A 190 5.65 5.70 -8.90
C ALA A 190 4.14 5.45 -8.98
N TYR A 191 3.61 4.39 -8.32
CA TYR A 191 2.18 4.10 -8.43
C TYR A 191 1.31 5.13 -7.73
N ASP A 192 1.75 5.71 -6.62
CA ASP A 192 0.98 6.74 -5.94
C ASP A 192 1.06 8.10 -6.65
N THR A 193 2.06 8.29 -7.54
CA THR A 193 2.07 9.42 -8.47
C THR A 193 0.95 9.28 -9.50
N TRP A 194 0.66 8.07 -10.05
CA TRP A 194 -0.54 7.85 -10.87
C TRP A 194 -1.80 8.27 -10.13
N TYR A 195 -1.91 7.90 -8.86
CA TYR A 195 -3.04 8.29 -8.02
C TYR A 195 -3.12 9.81 -7.79
N ALA A 196 -1.98 10.45 -7.52
CA ALA A 196 -1.90 11.90 -7.36
C ALA A 196 -2.25 12.67 -8.65
N MET A 197 -2.00 12.08 -9.84
CA MET A 197 -2.42 12.67 -11.11
C MET A 197 -3.95 12.72 -11.28
N VAL A 198 -4.68 11.80 -10.63
CA VAL A 198 -6.16 11.83 -10.60
C VAL A 198 -6.68 13.08 -9.91
N ASP A 199 -6.03 13.48 -8.81
CA ASP A 199 -6.48 14.58 -7.94
C ASP A 199 -5.71 15.89 -8.24
N ARG A 200 -4.81 15.95 -9.24
CA ARG A 200 -3.87 17.08 -9.48
C ARG A 200 -4.55 18.44 -9.49
N GLU A 201 -5.66 18.58 -10.24
CA GLU A 201 -6.36 19.86 -10.35
C GLU A 201 -7.04 20.27 -9.05
N ASP A 202 -7.61 19.31 -8.34
CA ASP A 202 -8.28 19.54 -7.07
C ASP A 202 -7.25 19.87 -5.98
N ASP A 203 -6.09 19.19 -5.98
CA ASP A 203 -4.98 19.45 -5.08
C ASP A 203 -4.40 20.86 -5.28
N ILE A 204 -4.23 21.32 -6.52
CA ILE A 204 -3.77 22.68 -6.81
C ILE A 204 -4.74 23.71 -6.24
N ARG A 205 -6.06 23.52 -6.44
CA ARG A 205 -7.11 24.43 -5.92
C ARG A 205 -7.14 24.44 -4.40
N ALA A 206 -6.91 23.29 -3.77
CA ALA A 206 -6.91 23.13 -2.33
C ALA A 206 -5.60 23.53 -1.65
N GLY A 207 -4.54 23.88 -2.41
CA GLY A 207 -3.20 24.18 -1.89
C GLY A 207 -2.47 22.95 -1.34
N SER A 208 -2.89 21.74 -1.70
CA SER A 208 -2.23 20.47 -1.37
C SER A 208 -0.99 20.26 -2.24
N LYS A 209 0.00 19.53 -1.72
CA LYS A 209 1.25 19.25 -2.42
C LYS A 209 1.34 17.78 -2.77
N SER A 210 1.86 17.46 -3.99
CA SER A 210 2.05 16.08 -4.45
C SER A 210 3.18 15.99 -5.48
N THR A 211 3.68 14.76 -5.70
CA THR A 211 4.65 14.48 -6.79
C THR A 211 4.07 14.78 -8.15
N ALA A 212 2.77 14.57 -8.37
CA ALA A 212 2.11 14.92 -9.62
C ALA A 212 2.21 16.41 -9.94
N ILE A 213 2.12 17.28 -8.93
CA ILE A 213 2.31 18.73 -9.08
C ILE A 213 3.79 19.05 -9.29
N LEU A 214 4.69 18.44 -8.49
CA LEU A 214 6.13 18.68 -8.55
C LEU A 214 6.72 18.31 -9.91
N PHE A 215 6.32 17.16 -10.44
CA PHE A 215 6.88 16.64 -11.69
C PHE A 215 6.31 17.35 -12.92
N GLY A 216 5.14 17.95 -12.83
CA GLY A 216 4.51 18.70 -13.91
C GLY A 216 4.44 17.89 -15.20
N ASP A 217 4.98 18.43 -16.29
CA ASP A 217 4.99 17.78 -17.61
C ASP A 217 6.00 16.61 -17.70
N LEU A 218 6.96 16.53 -16.78
CA LEU A 218 7.95 15.45 -16.70
C LEU A 218 7.44 14.23 -15.91
N ASP A 219 6.20 14.24 -15.46
CA ASP A 219 5.62 13.19 -14.62
C ASP A 219 5.80 11.77 -15.18
N LEU A 220 5.51 11.55 -16.49
CA LEU A 220 5.68 10.25 -17.14
C LEU A 220 7.14 9.83 -17.20
N VAL A 221 8.05 10.76 -17.49
CA VAL A 221 9.50 10.47 -17.58
C VAL A 221 10.05 10.10 -16.21
N ILE A 222 9.72 10.88 -15.18
CA ILE A 222 10.19 10.63 -13.82
C ILE A 222 9.62 9.30 -13.30
N GLN A 223 8.34 9.00 -13.54
CA GLN A 223 7.76 7.71 -13.18
C GLN A 223 8.44 6.55 -13.91
N ALA A 224 8.76 6.69 -15.20
CA ALA A 224 9.50 5.67 -15.95
C ALA A 224 10.88 5.40 -15.32
N VAL A 225 11.59 6.46 -14.91
CA VAL A 225 12.87 6.33 -14.19
C VAL A 225 12.67 5.63 -12.83
N LEU A 226 11.64 5.98 -12.06
CA LEU A 226 11.35 5.34 -10.78
C LEU A 226 11.07 3.84 -10.94
N TYR A 227 10.25 3.45 -11.92
CA TYR A 227 10.00 2.04 -12.21
C TYR A 227 11.24 1.30 -12.72
N ALA A 228 12.06 1.93 -13.56
CA ALA A 228 13.30 1.34 -14.01
C ALA A 228 14.28 1.09 -12.86
N LEU A 229 14.45 2.07 -11.95
CA LEU A 229 15.27 1.93 -10.76
C LEU A 229 14.71 0.86 -9.80
N MET A 230 13.38 0.77 -9.65
CA MET A 230 12.72 -0.29 -8.88
C MET A 230 13.06 -1.67 -9.47
N LEU A 231 12.93 -1.87 -10.79
CA LEU A 231 13.26 -3.15 -11.44
C LEU A 231 14.74 -3.52 -11.28
N VAL A 232 15.65 -2.54 -11.38
CA VAL A 232 17.07 -2.73 -11.11
C VAL A 232 17.30 -3.13 -9.65
N ALA A 233 16.65 -2.47 -8.69
CA ALA A 233 16.76 -2.82 -7.29
C ALA A 233 16.22 -4.23 -6.99
N LEU A 234 15.07 -4.61 -7.58
CA LEU A 234 14.53 -5.97 -7.48
C LEU A 234 15.48 -7.01 -8.12
N TYR A 235 16.08 -6.69 -9.27
CA TYR A 235 17.11 -7.56 -9.86
C TYR A 235 18.28 -7.78 -8.89
N LEU A 236 18.78 -6.72 -8.24
CA LEU A 236 19.86 -6.82 -7.26
C LEU A 236 19.44 -7.63 -6.03
N VAL A 237 18.18 -7.50 -5.57
CA VAL A 237 17.61 -8.34 -4.51
C VAL A 237 17.67 -9.81 -4.90
N GLY A 238 17.20 -10.15 -6.11
CA GLY A 238 17.24 -11.53 -6.60
C GLY A 238 18.67 -12.08 -6.70
N ARG A 239 19.62 -11.25 -7.15
CA ARG A 239 21.05 -11.64 -7.20
C ARG A 239 21.65 -11.90 -5.81
N GLN A 240 21.31 -11.06 -4.82
CA GLN A 240 21.78 -11.23 -3.44
C GLN A 240 21.14 -12.44 -2.75
N ALA A 241 19.87 -12.73 -3.09
CA ALA A 241 19.13 -13.88 -2.55
C ALA A 241 19.35 -15.19 -3.33
N GLY A 242 20.17 -15.19 -4.39
CA GLY A 242 20.42 -16.40 -5.20
C GLY A 242 19.21 -16.90 -5.99
N LEU A 243 18.24 -16.02 -6.31
CA LEU A 243 17.05 -16.38 -7.07
C LEU A 243 17.39 -16.72 -8.53
N GLY A 244 16.59 -17.60 -9.13
CA GLY A 244 16.82 -18.15 -10.46
C GLY A 244 16.05 -17.46 -11.58
N LEU A 245 15.75 -18.27 -12.61
CA LEU A 245 15.19 -17.80 -13.88
C LEU A 245 13.75 -17.30 -13.76
N TYR A 246 12.91 -17.93 -12.95
CA TYR A 246 11.51 -17.56 -12.79
C TYR A 246 11.36 -16.16 -12.23
N TYR A 247 12.21 -15.80 -11.28
CA TYR A 247 12.22 -14.45 -10.74
C TYR A 247 12.80 -13.44 -11.74
N HIS A 248 14.03 -13.69 -12.23
CA HIS A 248 14.75 -12.70 -13.03
C HIS A 248 14.17 -12.47 -14.43
N LEU A 249 13.75 -13.51 -15.13
CA LEU A 249 13.23 -13.36 -16.49
C LEU A 249 11.70 -13.33 -16.52
N LEU A 250 11.04 -14.30 -15.86
CA LEU A 250 9.59 -14.37 -15.97
C LEU A 250 8.93 -13.26 -15.15
N ALA A 251 9.21 -13.18 -13.83
CA ALA A 251 8.53 -12.22 -12.99
C ALA A 251 8.91 -10.77 -13.29
N LEU A 252 10.21 -10.43 -13.34
CA LEU A 252 10.63 -9.06 -13.63
C LEU A 252 10.33 -8.67 -15.08
N GLY A 253 10.43 -9.60 -16.05
CA GLY A 253 10.04 -9.35 -17.43
C GLY A 253 8.53 -9.07 -17.56
N VAL A 254 7.67 -9.87 -16.93
CA VAL A 254 6.22 -9.62 -16.93
C VAL A 254 5.90 -8.33 -16.17
N ALA A 255 6.55 -8.06 -15.03
CA ALA A 255 6.38 -6.80 -14.32
C ALA A 255 6.73 -5.58 -15.22
N ALA A 256 7.82 -5.65 -15.98
CA ALA A 256 8.18 -4.60 -16.92
C ALA A 256 7.13 -4.40 -18.03
N LEU A 257 6.56 -5.48 -18.57
CA LEU A 257 5.47 -5.41 -19.56
C LEU A 257 4.19 -4.80 -18.97
N LEU A 258 3.83 -5.18 -17.75
CA LEU A 258 2.68 -4.61 -17.03
C LEU A 258 2.86 -3.10 -16.80
N ILE A 259 4.05 -2.69 -16.38
CA ILE A 259 4.40 -1.27 -16.21
C ILE A 259 4.34 -0.53 -17.55
N ALA A 260 4.92 -1.09 -18.62
CA ALA A 260 4.84 -0.48 -19.95
C ALA A 260 3.39 -0.29 -20.41
N TRP A 261 2.51 -1.26 -20.12
CA TRP A 261 1.07 -1.15 -20.38
C TRP A 261 0.43 0.01 -19.62
N GLU A 262 0.81 0.26 -18.36
CA GLU A 262 0.31 1.41 -17.58
C GLU A 262 0.63 2.74 -18.26
N PHE A 263 1.83 2.89 -18.83
CA PHE A 263 2.20 4.09 -19.60
C PHE A 263 1.39 4.24 -20.88
N VAL A 264 1.13 3.14 -21.61
CA VAL A 264 0.25 3.16 -22.79
C VAL A 264 -1.17 3.58 -22.38
N LEU A 265 -1.69 3.02 -21.29
CA LEU A 265 -3.02 3.31 -20.76
C LEU A 265 -3.17 4.78 -20.36
N ALA A 266 -2.21 5.30 -19.61
CA ALA A 266 -2.28 6.64 -19.02
C ALA A 266 -1.53 7.74 -19.80
N ARG A 267 -1.08 7.47 -21.03
CA ARG A 267 -0.27 8.40 -21.85
C ARG A 267 -0.88 9.80 -22.00
N HIS A 268 -2.19 9.91 -21.99
CA HIS A 268 -2.92 11.17 -22.12
C HIS A 268 -3.30 11.80 -20.79
N ARG A 269 -2.83 11.24 -19.67
CA ARG A 269 -3.04 11.77 -18.30
C ARG A 269 -4.51 11.94 -17.88
N GLY A 270 -5.45 11.22 -18.53
CA GLY A 270 -6.86 11.25 -18.16
C GLY A 270 -7.07 10.66 -16.76
N ARG A 271 -7.91 11.29 -15.92
CA ARG A 271 -8.18 10.90 -14.52
C ARG A 271 -8.50 9.41 -14.37
N GLU A 272 -9.42 8.89 -15.18
CA GLU A 272 -9.80 7.48 -15.12
C GLU A 272 -8.65 6.54 -15.56
N ALA A 273 -7.87 6.91 -16.57
CA ALA A 273 -6.74 6.13 -17.03
C ALA A 273 -5.63 6.09 -15.99
N CYS A 274 -5.30 7.21 -15.35
CA CYS A 274 -4.34 7.26 -14.25
C CYS A 274 -4.82 6.42 -13.05
N PHE A 275 -6.12 6.48 -12.72
CA PHE A 275 -6.66 5.65 -11.64
C PHE A 275 -6.59 4.16 -11.97
N ARG A 276 -6.87 3.76 -13.21
CA ARG A 276 -6.70 2.37 -13.66
C ARG A 276 -5.24 1.94 -13.64
N ALA A 277 -4.29 2.78 -14.03
CA ALA A 277 -2.86 2.50 -13.93
C ALA A 277 -2.44 2.28 -12.46
N PHE A 278 -2.91 3.12 -11.53
CA PHE A 278 -2.72 2.91 -10.10
C PHE A 278 -3.24 1.54 -9.63
N LEU A 279 -4.48 1.18 -9.99
CA LEU A 279 -5.07 -0.11 -9.59
C LEU A 279 -4.32 -1.31 -10.19
N HIS A 280 -3.77 -1.15 -11.39
CA HIS A 280 -3.06 -2.20 -12.13
C HIS A 280 -1.74 -2.58 -11.46
N ASN A 281 -1.12 -1.70 -10.70
CA ASN A 281 0.09 -2.00 -9.92
C ASN A 281 -0.07 -3.18 -8.95
N ASN A 282 -1.30 -3.54 -8.59
CA ASN A 282 -1.56 -4.78 -7.86
C ASN A 282 -0.98 -6.03 -8.59
N TRP A 283 -1.09 -6.06 -9.91
CA TRP A 283 -0.58 -7.18 -10.71
C TRP A 283 0.95 -7.17 -10.81
N VAL A 284 1.57 -5.99 -10.81
CA VAL A 284 3.03 -5.86 -10.71
C VAL A 284 3.52 -6.50 -9.40
N GLY A 285 2.88 -6.17 -8.29
CA GLY A 285 3.21 -6.76 -7.00
C GLY A 285 3.00 -8.28 -6.95
N ALA A 286 1.88 -8.75 -7.51
CA ALA A 286 1.52 -10.17 -7.53
C ALA A 286 2.49 -11.01 -8.37
N VAL A 287 2.90 -10.53 -9.55
CA VAL A 287 3.80 -11.29 -10.45
C VAL A 287 5.21 -11.39 -9.88
N VAL A 288 5.71 -10.34 -9.23
CA VAL A 288 7.00 -10.37 -8.52
C VAL A 288 6.94 -11.42 -7.40
N PHE A 289 5.85 -11.45 -6.63
CA PHE A 289 5.64 -12.46 -5.59
C PHE A 289 5.57 -13.88 -6.17
N ALA A 290 4.82 -14.06 -7.25
CA ALA A 290 4.70 -15.38 -7.88
C ALA A 290 6.05 -15.94 -8.35
N GLY A 291 6.89 -15.12 -9.00
CA GLY A 291 8.21 -15.54 -9.41
C GLY A 291 9.15 -15.87 -8.24
N LEU A 292 9.05 -15.09 -7.17
CA LEU A 292 9.78 -15.36 -5.94
C LEU A 292 9.38 -16.70 -5.31
N VAL A 293 8.08 -16.98 -5.21
CA VAL A 293 7.56 -18.24 -4.68
C VAL A 293 7.98 -19.41 -5.56
N LEU A 294 7.93 -19.27 -6.88
CA LEU A 294 8.34 -20.33 -7.80
C LEU A 294 9.82 -20.69 -7.65
N ASP A 295 10.69 -19.71 -7.55
CA ASP A 295 12.13 -19.98 -7.36
C ASP A 295 12.44 -20.57 -5.99
N LEU A 296 11.82 -20.06 -4.91
CA LEU A 296 12.03 -20.56 -3.56
C LEU A 296 11.33 -21.90 -3.27
N SER A 297 10.39 -22.34 -4.12
CA SER A 297 9.73 -23.65 -3.98
C SER A 297 10.60 -24.84 -4.42
N GLY A 298 11.79 -24.57 -4.97
CA GLY A 298 12.66 -25.61 -5.52
C GLY A 298 12.16 -26.25 -6.80
N LEU A 299 11.06 -25.77 -7.38
CA LEU A 299 10.53 -26.24 -8.69
C LEU A 299 11.49 -25.87 -9.84
N ALA A 300 12.43 -24.99 -9.58
CA ALA A 300 13.42 -24.48 -10.54
C ALA A 300 14.74 -25.25 -10.50
N VAL A 301 14.75 -26.57 -10.30
CA VAL A 301 15.99 -27.34 -10.46
C VAL A 301 16.23 -27.54 -11.97
N TRP A 302 16.77 -26.50 -12.61
CA TRP A 302 17.48 -26.68 -13.87
C TRP A 302 18.96 -26.89 -13.51
N PRO A 303 19.52 -28.06 -13.85
CA PRO A 303 20.95 -28.26 -13.68
C PRO A 303 21.66 -27.47 -14.78
N PHE A 304 22.26 -26.34 -14.42
CA PHE A 304 23.36 -25.73 -15.15
C PHE A 304 24.51 -25.44 -14.19
#